data_7a2ec5ede9dba2584d0b87aa8116e1be
#
_entry.id   7a2ec5ede9dba2584d0b87aa8116e1be
#
_cell.length_a   1.000
_cell.length_b   1.000
_cell.length_c   1.000
_cell.angle_alpha   90.00
_cell.angle_beta   90.00
_cell.angle_gamma   90.00
#
_symmetry.space_group_name_H-M   'P 1'
#
loop_
_entity.id
_entity.type
_entity.pdbx_description
1 polymer ?
#
loop_
_entity_poly.entity_id
_entity_poly.type
_entity_poly.pdbx_seq_one_letter_code
_entity_poly.pdbx_strand_id
1 'polypeptide(L)'
;DPAPATVAAWSAWARPFLQARCSENGVFGVASNYVGRVECLGTEQVFPGGGMVLNPRGEILAESSTPTGQPGMIIADLDASDLQEARAEPEYAFRYRRPELYHSLTVETPHRPPPHTPRQDG
;
A
#
# COMPACT_ATOMS: atom_id res chain seq x y z
N ASP A 1 15.77 -2.92 6.21
CA ASP A 1 15.60 -4.17 5.45
C ASP A 1 15.81 -3.90 3.97
N PRO A 2 16.49 -4.81 3.25
CA PRO A 2 16.64 -4.67 1.80
C PRO A 2 15.26 -4.72 1.12
N ALA A 3 15.14 -3.99 0.01
CA ALA A 3 13.92 -4.00 -0.79
C ALA A 3 13.58 -5.44 -1.26
N PRO A 4 12.28 -5.80 -1.37
CA PRO A 4 11.90 -7.13 -1.84
C PRO A 4 12.49 -7.44 -3.22
N ALA A 5 13.23 -8.54 -3.31
CA ALA A 5 13.95 -8.92 -4.54
C ALA A 5 13.13 -9.80 -5.50
N THR A 6 11.97 -10.32 -5.06
CA THR A 6 11.09 -11.17 -5.87
C THR A 6 9.64 -10.68 -5.80
N VAL A 7 8.82 -11.07 -6.80
CA VAL A 7 7.37 -10.79 -6.79
C VAL A 7 6.73 -11.35 -5.52
N ALA A 8 7.06 -12.58 -5.14
CA ALA A 8 6.51 -13.20 -3.93
C ALA A 8 6.90 -12.44 -2.64
N ALA A 9 8.15 -11.99 -2.54
CA ALA A 9 8.60 -11.21 -1.40
C ALA A 9 7.91 -9.83 -1.36
N TRP A 10 7.74 -9.17 -2.52
CA TRP A 10 6.99 -7.92 -2.61
C TRP A 10 5.53 -8.11 -2.20
N SER A 11 4.86 -9.15 -2.70
CA SER A 11 3.49 -9.47 -2.33
C SER A 11 3.35 -9.72 -0.83
N ALA A 12 4.23 -10.50 -0.24
CA ALA A 12 4.22 -10.79 1.19
C ALA A 12 4.42 -9.50 2.03
N TRP A 13 5.29 -8.60 1.57
CA TRP A 13 5.53 -7.32 2.22
C TRP A 13 4.35 -6.35 2.06
N ALA A 14 3.77 -6.24 0.85
CA ALA A 14 2.69 -5.29 0.53
C ALA A 14 1.32 -5.71 1.09
N ARG A 15 1.06 -7.01 1.13
CA ARG A 15 -0.24 -7.59 1.49
C ARG A 15 -0.82 -7.05 2.79
N PRO A 16 -0.15 -7.07 3.95
CA PRO A 16 -0.75 -6.61 5.20
C PRO A 16 -1.14 -5.13 5.16
N PHE A 17 -0.37 -4.28 4.50
CA PHE A 17 -0.69 -2.85 4.37
C PHE A 17 -1.90 -2.63 3.48
N LEU A 18 -1.95 -3.28 2.33
CA LEU A 18 -3.03 -3.11 1.35
C LEU A 18 -4.34 -3.66 1.90
N GLN A 19 -4.32 -4.84 2.51
CA GLN A 19 -5.49 -5.45 3.12
C GLN A 19 -6.07 -4.56 4.21
N ALA A 20 -5.24 -4.10 5.14
CA ALA A 20 -5.67 -3.19 6.21
C ALA A 20 -6.24 -1.88 5.64
N ARG A 21 -5.55 -1.25 4.67
CA ARG A 21 -6.02 0.01 4.07
C ARG A 21 -7.35 -0.13 3.33
N CYS A 22 -7.54 -1.23 2.60
CA CYS A 22 -8.82 -1.48 1.92
C CYS A 22 -9.95 -1.71 2.92
N SER A 23 -9.73 -2.55 3.91
CA SER A 23 -10.73 -2.90 4.93
C SER A 23 -11.10 -1.70 5.82
N GLU A 24 -10.11 -1.00 6.38
CA GLU A 24 -10.36 0.17 7.25
C GLU A 24 -11.10 1.31 6.55
N ASN A 25 -10.83 1.51 5.26
CA ASN A 25 -11.41 2.61 4.48
C ASN A 25 -12.63 2.19 3.64
N GLY A 26 -12.95 0.90 3.57
CA GLY A 26 -14.06 0.39 2.76
C GLY A 26 -13.89 0.78 1.29
N VAL A 27 -12.72 0.51 0.69
CA VAL A 27 -12.36 0.88 -0.69
C VAL A 27 -11.71 -0.28 -1.43
N PHE A 28 -11.84 -0.31 -2.73
CA PHE A 28 -10.99 -1.17 -3.56
C PHE A 28 -9.55 -0.68 -3.53
N GLY A 29 -8.62 -1.63 -3.58
CA GLY A 29 -7.19 -1.36 -3.71
C GLY A 29 -6.63 -1.92 -4.99
N VAL A 30 -5.86 -1.09 -5.72
CA VAL A 30 -5.09 -1.54 -6.87
C VAL A 30 -3.66 -1.09 -6.68
N ALA A 31 -2.75 -2.05 -6.62
CA ALA A 31 -1.34 -1.78 -6.48
C ALA A 31 -0.56 -2.41 -7.64
N SER A 32 0.39 -1.66 -8.16
CA SER A 32 1.35 -2.14 -9.16
C SER A 32 2.75 -1.77 -8.73
N ASN A 33 3.71 -2.63 -9.00
CA ASN A 33 5.11 -2.36 -8.74
C ASN A 33 5.87 -2.20 -10.05
N TYR A 34 6.95 -1.44 -9.99
CA TYR A 34 7.88 -1.32 -11.12
C TYR A 34 8.55 -2.66 -11.43
N VAL A 35 8.98 -2.80 -12.67
CA VAL A 35 9.80 -3.95 -13.11
C VAL A 35 11.06 -3.44 -13.79
N GLY A 36 12.19 -4.08 -13.51
CA GLY A 36 13.48 -3.77 -14.14
C GLY A 36 14.45 -3.05 -13.22
N ARG A 37 15.42 -2.40 -13.83
CA ARG A 37 16.52 -1.72 -13.14
C ARG A 37 16.42 -0.22 -13.34
N VAL A 38 16.62 0.51 -12.26
CA VAL A 38 16.69 1.99 -12.26
C VAL A 38 17.94 2.42 -11.52
N GLU A 39 18.72 3.27 -12.14
CA GLU A 39 19.82 3.96 -11.46
C GLU A 39 19.32 5.30 -10.91
N CYS A 40 19.46 5.50 -9.61
CA CYS A 40 19.09 6.73 -8.94
C CYS A 40 20.19 7.13 -7.96
N LEU A 41 20.73 8.35 -8.13
CA LEU A 41 21.78 8.91 -7.27
C LEU A 41 23.02 7.99 -7.12
N GLY A 42 23.43 7.33 -8.19
CA GLY A 42 24.58 6.43 -8.19
C GLY A 42 24.32 5.07 -7.54
N THR A 43 23.07 4.75 -7.21
CA THR A 43 22.67 3.46 -6.67
C THR A 43 21.73 2.76 -7.65
N GLU A 44 22.06 1.53 -7.99
CA GLU A 44 21.16 0.67 -8.79
C GLU A 44 20.08 0.09 -7.90
N GLN A 45 18.82 0.27 -8.30
CA GLN A 45 17.66 -0.36 -7.69
C GLN A 45 17.04 -1.35 -8.67
N VAL A 46 16.76 -2.55 -8.21
CA VAL A 46 16.07 -3.59 -8.99
C VAL A 46 14.66 -3.77 -8.44
N PHE A 47 13.69 -3.63 -9.34
CA PHE A 47 12.28 -3.81 -9.01
C PHE A 47 11.79 -5.16 -9.55
N PRO A 48 11.17 -6.00 -8.70
CA PRO A 48 10.78 -7.35 -9.10
C PRO A 48 9.53 -7.39 -9.99
N GLY A 49 8.76 -6.32 -10.07
CA GLY A 49 7.39 -6.34 -10.59
C GLY A 49 6.38 -6.74 -9.52
N GLY A 50 5.22 -7.16 -9.95
CA GLY A 50 4.12 -7.55 -9.09
C GLY A 50 2.94 -6.58 -9.12
N GLY A 51 1.79 -7.08 -8.74
CA GLY A 51 0.57 -6.30 -8.64
C GLY A 51 -0.49 -7.05 -7.83
N MET A 52 -1.45 -6.31 -7.30
CA MET A 52 -2.51 -6.84 -6.46
C MET A 52 -3.76 -6.00 -6.59
N VAL A 53 -4.93 -6.66 -6.65
CA VAL A 53 -6.25 -6.02 -6.60
C VAL A 53 -7.00 -6.58 -5.40
N LEU A 54 -7.60 -5.71 -4.60
CA LEU A 54 -8.30 -6.07 -3.38
C LEU A 54 -9.70 -5.47 -3.36
N ASN A 55 -10.62 -6.17 -2.71
CA ASN A 55 -11.97 -5.67 -2.45
C ASN A 55 -12.01 -4.77 -1.18
N PRO A 56 -13.15 -4.11 -0.91
CA PRO A 56 -13.32 -3.24 0.25
C PRO A 56 -13.25 -3.93 1.63
N ARG A 57 -13.21 -5.26 1.68
CA ARG A 57 -12.98 -6.04 2.89
C ARG A 57 -11.51 -6.43 3.09
N GLY A 58 -10.64 -6.05 2.14
CA GLY A 58 -9.22 -6.40 2.15
C GLY A 58 -8.92 -7.79 1.61
N GLU A 59 -9.86 -8.44 0.95
CA GLU A 59 -9.64 -9.72 0.30
C GLU A 59 -9.00 -9.52 -1.07
N ILE A 60 -8.07 -10.40 -1.43
CA ILE A 60 -7.37 -10.34 -2.71
C ILE A 60 -8.25 -10.92 -3.80
N LEU A 61 -8.64 -10.08 -4.77
CA LEU A 61 -9.39 -10.47 -5.95
C LEU A 61 -8.47 -11.03 -7.04
N ALA A 62 -7.30 -10.43 -7.21
CA ALA A 62 -6.30 -10.87 -8.16
C ALA A 62 -4.89 -10.49 -7.68
N GLU A 63 -3.93 -11.34 -7.97
CA GLU A 63 -2.52 -11.13 -7.65
C GLU A 63 -1.65 -11.59 -8.80
N SER A 64 -0.53 -10.90 -9.02
CA SER A 64 0.40 -11.23 -10.10
C SER A 64 1.09 -12.57 -9.85
N SER A 65 1.00 -13.46 -10.84
CA SER A 65 1.78 -14.68 -10.93
C SER A 65 2.95 -14.57 -11.93
N THR A 66 3.22 -13.35 -12.41
CA THR A 66 4.30 -13.10 -13.38
C THR A 66 5.66 -13.40 -12.77
N PRO A 67 6.57 -14.04 -13.51
CA PRO A 67 7.93 -14.26 -13.03
C PRO A 67 8.63 -12.96 -12.64
N THR A 68 9.46 -13.01 -11.61
CA THR A 68 10.25 -11.87 -11.15
C THR A 68 11.05 -11.23 -12.28
N GLY A 69 10.98 -9.91 -12.39
CA GLY A 69 11.70 -9.16 -13.43
C GLY A 69 11.00 -9.14 -14.79
N GLN A 70 9.81 -9.71 -14.90
CA GLN A 70 9.02 -9.68 -16.13
C GLN A 70 7.80 -8.75 -15.99
N PRO A 71 7.46 -7.99 -17.04
CA PRO A 71 6.24 -7.23 -17.07
C PRO A 71 5.03 -8.17 -17.12
N GLY A 72 3.94 -7.78 -16.47
CA GLY A 72 2.71 -8.54 -16.46
C GLY A 72 1.48 -7.66 -16.28
N MET A 73 0.33 -8.27 -16.43
CA MET A 73 -0.97 -7.62 -16.25
C MET A 73 -1.84 -8.53 -15.39
N ILE A 74 -2.62 -7.91 -14.51
CA ILE A 74 -3.69 -8.56 -13.76
C ILE A 74 -5.01 -7.87 -14.07
N ILE A 75 -6.08 -8.64 -14.08
CA ILE A 75 -7.44 -8.14 -14.33
C ILE A 75 -8.33 -8.69 -13.21
N ALA A 76 -9.22 -7.85 -12.70
CA ALA A 76 -10.25 -8.23 -11.75
C ALA A 76 -11.52 -7.43 -12.01
N ASP A 77 -12.67 -8.05 -11.75
CA ASP A 77 -13.95 -7.36 -11.75
C ASP A 77 -14.16 -6.67 -10.40
N LEU A 78 -14.60 -5.42 -10.43
CA LEU A 78 -14.88 -4.62 -9.24
C LEU A 78 -16.38 -4.35 -9.19
N ASP A 79 -17.09 -5.03 -8.28
CA ASP A 79 -18.53 -4.80 -8.11
C ASP A 79 -18.79 -3.63 -7.16
N ALA A 80 -19.53 -2.64 -7.62
CA ALA A 80 -19.89 -1.48 -6.81
C ALA A 80 -20.72 -1.85 -5.55
N SER A 81 -21.43 -2.99 -5.57
CA SER A 81 -22.16 -3.49 -4.41
C SER A 81 -21.23 -3.81 -3.24
N ASP A 82 -20.01 -4.28 -3.49
CA ASP A 82 -19.01 -4.56 -2.45
C ASP A 82 -18.70 -3.32 -1.60
N LEU A 83 -18.67 -2.13 -2.23
CA LEU A 83 -18.48 -0.86 -1.49
C LEU A 83 -19.65 -0.57 -0.56
N GLN A 84 -20.88 -0.78 -1.04
CA GLN A 84 -22.08 -0.51 -0.27
C GLN A 84 -22.16 -1.46 0.93
N GLU A 85 -21.91 -2.74 0.70
CA GLU A 85 -21.93 -3.77 1.73
C GLU A 85 -20.85 -3.53 2.80
N ALA A 86 -19.59 -3.35 2.39
CA ALA A 86 -18.50 -3.10 3.33
C ALA A 86 -18.71 -1.84 4.18
N ARG A 87 -19.28 -0.79 3.59
CA ARG A 87 -19.59 0.46 4.31
C ARG A 87 -20.87 0.39 5.13
N ALA A 88 -21.72 -0.61 4.89
CA ALA A 88 -22.90 -0.87 5.71
C ALA A 88 -22.58 -1.64 6.99
N GLU A 89 -21.44 -2.31 7.07
CA GLU A 89 -21.03 -3.11 8.23
C GLU A 89 -20.91 -2.24 9.50
N PRO A 90 -21.29 -2.79 10.67
CA PRO A 90 -21.20 -2.05 11.94
C PRO A 90 -19.78 -1.61 12.27
N GLU A 91 -18.78 -2.40 11.89
CA GLU A 91 -17.35 -2.16 12.16
C GLU A 91 -16.71 -1.12 11.26
N TYR A 92 -17.44 -0.57 10.26
CA TYR A 92 -16.89 0.42 9.36
C TYR A 92 -16.40 1.66 10.12
N ALA A 93 -15.09 1.83 10.19
CA ALA A 93 -14.42 2.79 11.08
C ALA A 93 -14.87 4.24 10.89
N PHE A 94 -15.24 4.65 9.67
CA PHE A 94 -15.68 6.02 9.40
C PHE A 94 -17.01 6.40 10.06
N ARG A 95 -17.83 5.43 10.48
CA ARG A 95 -19.06 5.69 11.24
C ARG A 95 -18.80 6.17 12.67
N TYR A 96 -17.66 5.81 13.24
CA TYR A 96 -17.30 6.06 14.64
C TYR A 96 -16.21 7.10 14.79
N ARG A 97 -15.86 7.79 13.69
CA ARG A 97 -14.89 8.86 13.74
C ARG A 97 -15.38 9.96 14.69
N ARG A 98 -14.46 10.45 15.51
CA ARG A 98 -14.67 11.52 16.47
C ARG A 98 -13.82 12.74 16.07
N PRO A 99 -14.21 13.48 15.01
CA PRO A 99 -13.42 14.61 14.49
C PRO A 99 -13.12 15.65 15.57
N GLU A 100 -14.01 15.81 16.53
CA GLU A 100 -13.85 16.73 17.66
C GLU A 100 -12.66 16.39 18.55
N LEU A 101 -12.14 15.16 18.52
CA LEU A 101 -10.98 14.74 19.31
C LEU A 101 -9.65 14.95 18.57
N TYR A 102 -9.69 15.23 17.26
CA TYR A 102 -8.49 15.31 16.42
C TYR A 102 -7.99 16.73 16.19
N HIS A 103 -8.56 17.72 16.89
CA HIS A 103 -8.20 19.13 16.68
C HIS A 103 -6.68 19.37 16.76
N SER A 104 -6.00 18.77 17.74
CA SER A 104 -4.55 18.88 17.89
C SER A 104 -3.74 18.32 16.71
N LEU A 105 -4.31 17.39 15.93
CA LEU A 105 -3.69 16.80 14.74
C LEU A 105 -3.92 17.67 13.49
N THR A 106 -4.89 18.57 13.51
CA THR A 106 -5.25 19.44 12.38
C THR A 106 -4.67 20.85 12.50
N VAL A 107 -4.07 21.19 13.63
CA VAL A 107 -3.36 22.46 13.81
C VAL A 107 -2.09 22.44 12.96
N GLU A 108 -1.93 23.44 12.11
CA GLU A 108 -0.70 23.62 11.34
C GLU A 108 0.48 23.86 12.28
N THR A 109 1.20 22.80 12.59
CA THR A 109 2.53 22.90 13.18
C THR A 109 3.54 22.86 12.05
N PRO A 110 4.50 23.80 11.98
CA PRO A 110 5.56 23.72 10.98
C PRO A 110 6.24 22.36 11.08
N HIS A 111 6.26 21.60 9.99
CA HIS A 111 7.00 20.35 9.94
C HIS A 111 8.47 20.66 10.21
N ARG A 112 8.92 20.36 11.40
CA ARG A 112 10.34 20.45 11.74
C ARG A 112 10.97 19.09 11.41
N PRO A 113 11.75 18.99 10.34
CA PRO A 113 12.48 17.74 10.08
C PRO A 113 13.33 17.40 11.30
N PRO A 114 13.49 16.12 11.64
CA PRO A 114 14.37 15.73 12.72
C PRO A 114 15.77 16.32 12.45
N PRO A 115 16.50 16.74 13.50
CA PRO A 115 17.85 17.25 13.32
C PRO A 115 18.68 16.20 12.58
N HIS A 116 19.31 16.63 11.50
CA HIS A 116 20.21 15.77 10.74
C HIS A 116 21.39 15.43 11.64
N THR A 117 21.40 14.23 12.19
CA THR A 117 22.56 13.72 12.91
C THR A 117 23.55 13.27 11.83
N PRO A 118 24.71 13.92 11.69
CA PRO A 118 25.73 13.46 10.75
C PRO A 118 26.11 12.03 11.14
N ARG A 119 26.16 11.11 10.18
CA ARG A 119 26.78 9.80 10.43
C ARG A 119 28.21 10.08 10.87
N GLN A 120 28.55 9.62 12.04
CA GLN A 120 29.93 9.52 12.45
C GLN A 120 30.51 8.35 11.65
N ASP A 121 31.19 8.70 10.56
CA ASP A 121 32.03 7.77 9.82
C ASP A 121 33.20 7.42 10.75
N GLY A 122 33.15 6.20 11.30
CA GLY A 122 34.25 5.59 12.06
C GLY A 122 35.00 4.60 11.18
#